data_716732896d31a474d4bd6f3b8f91c37c
#
_entry.id   716732896d31a474d4bd6f3b8f91c37c
#
_cell.length_a   1.000
_cell.length_b   1.000
_cell.length_c   1.000
_cell.angle_alpha   90.00
_cell.angle_beta   90.00
_cell.angle_gamma   90.00
#
_symmetry.space_group_name_H-M   'P 1'
#
loop_
_entity.id
_entity.type
_entity.pdbx_description
1 polymer ?
#
loop_
_entity_poly.entity_id
_entity_poly.type
_entity_poly.pdbx_seq_one_letter_code
_entity_poly.pdbx_strand_id
1 'polypeptide(L)'
;MTKPELIGSSKSTYTRVVRMVCEEKGIEYTLTVTAIFAPELLRVHPLGKMPALRHGDVCLFESKAIATYLDRVFVGPEMFPSAPLPASLTEQWVSFTNTVVDHTFIRTYLYEYLAARRDKRNQIAM
;
A
#
# COMPACT_ATOMS: atom_id res chain seq x y z
N MET A 1 23.62 2.20 -0.62
CA MET A 1 22.44 1.52 -0.03
C MET A 1 21.77 0.72 -1.11
N THR A 2 21.33 -0.49 -0.80
CA THR A 2 20.60 -1.32 -1.76
C THR A 2 19.28 -0.67 -2.17
N LYS A 3 18.84 -0.93 -3.40
CA LYS A 3 17.59 -0.43 -3.93
C LYS A 3 16.41 -1.22 -3.34
N PRO A 4 15.39 -0.56 -2.79
CA PRO A 4 14.20 -1.27 -2.29
C PRO A 4 13.42 -1.95 -3.41
N GLU A 5 12.86 -3.12 -3.12
CA GLU A 5 11.89 -3.82 -3.94
C GLU A 5 10.51 -3.71 -3.30
N LEU A 6 9.60 -3.05 -4.00
CA LEU A 6 8.20 -2.99 -3.63
C LEU A 6 7.44 -4.08 -4.38
N ILE A 7 6.77 -4.96 -3.65
CA ILE A 7 5.99 -6.07 -4.20
C ILE A 7 4.52 -5.71 -4.11
N GLY A 8 3.84 -5.63 -5.25
CA GLY A 8 2.46 -5.18 -5.27
C GLY A 8 1.89 -5.03 -6.66
N SER A 9 0.98 -4.10 -6.83
CA SER A 9 0.29 -3.83 -8.10
C SER A 9 0.08 -2.33 -8.29
N SER A 10 0.20 -1.86 -9.53
CA SER A 10 -0.10 -0.47 -9.88
C SER A 10 -1.56 -0.06 -9.62
N LYS A 11 -2.47 -1.03 -9.53
CA LYS A 11 -3.91 -0.81 -9.24
C LYS A 11 -4.24 -0.81 -7.75
N SER A 12 -3.33 -1.33 -6.90
CA SER A 12 -3.55 -1.38 -5.46
C SER A 12 -3.43 0.01 -4.83
N THR A 13 -4.46 0.44 -4.12
CA THR A 13 -4.48 1.71 -3.39
C THR A 13 -3.29 1.83 -2.44
N TYR A 14 -3.03 0.81 -1.66
CA TYR A 14 -1.95 0.84 -0.67
C TYR A 14 -0.55 0.69 -1.26
N THR A 15 -0.39 -0.04 -2.36
CA THR A 15 0.86 -0.02 -3.14
C THR A 15 1.15 1.38 -3.67
N ARG A 16 0.12 2.08 -4.15
CA ARG A 16 0.24 3.46 -4.65
C ARG A 16 0.65 4.44 -3.57
N VAL A 17 0.15 4.30 -2.34
CA VAL A 17 0.59 5.13 -1.20
C VAL A 17 2.10 5.02 -0.99
N VAL A 18 2.64 3.81 -0.96
CA VAL A 18 4.10 3.60 -0.79
C VAL A 18 4.87 4.18 -1.97
N ARG A 19 4.38 3.99 -3.19
CA ARG A 19 4.99 4.58 -4.39
C ARG A 19 5.04 6.11 -4.33
N MET A 20 3.97 6.75 -3.85
CA MET A 20 3.94 8.21 -3.67
C MET A 20 5.01 8.67 -2.69
N VAL A 21 5.22 7.96 -1.58
CA VAL A 21 6.31 8.27 -0.64
C VAL A 21 7.67 8.13 -1.32
N CYS A 22 7.88 7.10 -2.12
CA CYS A 22 9.13 6.95 -2.88
C CYS A 22 9.36 8.12 -3.85
N GLU A 23 8.35 8.50 -4.61
CA GLU A 23 8.43 9.61 -5.57
C GLU A 23 8.73 10.95 -4.87
N GLU A 24 8.01 11.28 -3.80
CA GLU A 24 8.20 12.53 -3.05
C GLU A 24 9.59 12.63 -2.41
N LYS A 25 10.16 11.51 -2.00
CA LYS A 25 11.50 11.46 -1.42
C LYS A 25 12.62 11.26 -2.45
N GLY A 26 12.30 11.04 -3.71
CA GLY A 26 13.27 10.72 -4.75
C GLY A 26 13.96 9.36 -4.54
N ILE A 27 13.24 8.38 -3.97
CA ILE A 27 13.76 7.03 -3.74
C ILE A 27 13.61 6.21 -5.01
N GLU A 28 14.71 5.72 -5.55
CA GLU A 28 14.67 4.71 -6.60
C GLU A 28 14.27 3.36 -6.03
N TYR A 29 13.26 2.74 -6.62
CA TYR A 29 12.76 1.43 -6.21
C TYR A 29 12.45 0.54 -7.42
N THR A 30 12.32 -0.76 -7.19
CA THR A 30 11.80 -1.70 -8.19
C THR A 30 10.39 -2.08 -7.79
N LEU A 31 9.44 -2.05 -8.73
CA LEU A 31 8.10 -2.57 -8.53
C LEU A 31 8.00 -3.97 -9.14
N THR A 32 7.89 -4.97 -8.28
CA THR A 32 7.58 -6.35 -8.68
C THR A 32 6.07 -6.53 -8.68
N VAL A 33 5.50 -6.57 -9.88
CA VAL A 33 4.05 -6.70 -10.06
C VAL A 33 3.62 -8.14 -9.82
N THR A 34 2.65 -8.33 -8.96
CA THR A 34 2.13 -9.66 -8.61
C THR A 34 0.64 -9.61 -8.24
N ALA A 35 0.02 -10.77 -8.07
CA ALA A 35 -1.34 -10.92 -7.58
C ALA A 35 -1.36 -11.12 -6.06
N ILE A 36 -2.50 -10.83 -5.43
CA ILE A 36 -2.72 -11.21 -4.02
C ILE A 36 -2.59 -12.73 -3.86
N PHE A 37 -2.11 -13.16 -2.69
CA PHE A 37 -1.83 -14.56 -2.35
C PHE A 37 -0.74 -15.24 -3.21
N ALA A 38 -0.07 -14.51 -4.10
CA ALA A 38 1.05 -15.05 -4.86
C ALA A 38 2.21 -15.47 -3.94
N PRO A 39 3.02 -16.48 -4.34
CA PRO A 39 4.12 -16.97 -3.50
C PRO A 39 5.10 -15.87 -3.07
N GLU A 40 5.35 -14.89 -3.93
CA GLU A 40 6.22 -13.74 -3.64
C GLU A 40 5.71 -12.92 -2.46
N LEU A 41 4.40 -12.68 -2.41
CA LEU A 41 3.78 -11.96 -1.29
C LEU A 41 3.72 -12.81 -0.03
N LEU A 42 3.37 -14.09 -0.14
CA LEU A 42 3.29 -15.00 1.02
C LEU A 42 4.63 -15.18 1.74
N ARG A 43 5.74 -14.98 1.05
CA ARG A 43 7.08 -15.01 1.67
C ARG A 43 7.34 -13.82 2.60
N VAL A 44 6.63 -12.72 2.43
CA VAL A 44 6.82 -11.49 3.20
C VAL A 44 5.58 -11.16 4.04
N HIS A 45 4.40 -11.29 3.47
CA HIS A 45 3.13 -10.97 4.12
C HIS A 45 2.38 -12.26 4.51
N PRO A 46 2.10 -12.51 5.79
CA PRO A 46 1.46 -13.74 6.23
C PRO A 46 0.07 -13.99 5.61
N LEU A 47 -0.63 -12.94 5.20
CA LEU A 47 -1.93 -13.02 4.53
C LEU A 47 -1.85 -12.82 3.00
N GLY A 48 -0.65 -12.76 2.43
CA GLY A 48 -0.46 -12.59 0.99
C GLY A 48 -1.09 -11.33 0.40
N LYS A 49 -1.19 -10.26 1.20
CA LYS A 49 -1.71 -8.96 0.77
C LYS A 49 -0.59 -8.04 0.31
N MET A 50 -0.94 -7.02 -0.47
CA MET A 50 0.00 -6.02 -0.98
C MET A 50 -0.28 -4.63 -0.36
N PRO A 51 0.74 -3.78 -0.24
CA PRO A 51 2.14 -3.99 -0.63
C PRO A 51 2.94 -4.79 0.39
N ALA A 52 4.07 -5.34 -0.07
CA ALA A 52 5.17 -5.79 0.77
C ALA A 52 6.46 -5.14 0.30
N LEU A 53 7.44 -5.00 1.18
CA LEU A 53 8.75 -4.42 0.89
C LEU A 53 9.85 -5.42 1.22
N ARG A 54 10.83 -5.46 0.34
CA ARG A 54 12.13 -6.09 0.59
C ARG A 54 13.24 -5.07 0.36
N HIS A 55 14.12 -4.89 1.35
CA HIS A 55 15.25 -3.97 1.26
C HIS A 55 16.48 -4.56 1.97
N GLY A 56 17.37 -5.20 1.20
CA GLY A 56 18.41 -6.04 1.77
C GLY A 56 17.80 -7.19 2.58
N ASP A 57 18.17 -7.32 3.83
CA ASP A 57 17.61 -8.33 4.75
C ASP A 57 16.29 -7.89 5.41
N VAL A 58 15.86 -6.66 5.19
CA VAL A 58 14.61 -6.14 5.74
C VAL A 58 13.43 -6.57 4.90
N CYS A 59 12.44 -7.20 5.54
CA CYS A 59 11.14 -7.52 4.95
C CYS A 59 10.04 -6.88 5.77
N LEU A 60 9.18 -6.10 5.13
CA LEU A 60 8.07 -5.41 5.78
C LEU A 60 6.77 -5.61 5.02
N PHE A 61 5.68 -5.61 5.76
CA PHE A 61 4.31 -5.49 5.24
C PHE A 61 3.56 -4.43 6.05
N GLU A 62 2.34 -4.08 5.65
CA GLU A 62 1.58 -2.91 6.04
C GLU A 62 2.11 -1.59 5.44
N SER A 63 1.29 -0.96 4.61
CA SER A 63 1.69 0.23 3.84
C SER A 63 2.22 1.37 4.70
N LYS A 64 1.61 1.61 5.88
CA LYS A 64 2.08 2.66 6.79
C LYS A 64 3.44 2.33 7.41
N ALA A 65 3.67 1.08 7.78
CA ALA A 65 4.96 0.64 8.29
C ALA A 65 6.06 0.77 7.23
N ILE A 66 5.77 0.34 6.01
CA ILE A 66 6.67 0.48 4.86
C ILE A 66 6.99 1.96 4.60
N ALA A 67 5.96 2.80 4.52
CA ALA A 67 6.11 4.23 4.28
C ALA A 67 6.94 4.91 5.38
N THR A 68 6.69 4.59 6.64
CA THR A 68 7.45 5.11 7.78
C THR A 68 8.91 4.66 7.74
N TYR A 69 9.17 3.40 7.38
CA TYR A 69 10.53 2.89 7.22
C TYR A 69 11.29 3.65 6.13
N LEU A 70 10.69 3.80 4.96
CA LEU A 70 11.29 4.52 3.83
C LEU A 70 11.54 5.99 4.17
N ASP A 71 10.61 6.63 4.87
CA ASP A 71 10.75 8.02 5.30
C ASP A 71 11.93 8.23 6.24
N ARG A 72 12.18 7.30 7.13
CA ARG A 72 13.26 7.40 8.13
C ARG A 72 14.62 6.95 7.64
N VAL A 73 14.66 6.02 6.69
CA VAL A 73 15.92 5.43 6.19
C VAL A 73 16.51 6.27 5.06
N PHE A 74 15.69 6.85 4.22
CA PHE A 74 16.12 7.62 3.06
C PHE A 74 16.11 9.13 3.34
N VAL A 75 17.13 9.82 2.86
CA VAL A 75 17.23 11.28 2.90
C VAL A 75 16.19 11.88 1.94
N GLY A 76 15.63 13.02 2.31
CA GLY A 76 14.64 13.73 1.50
C GLY A 76 13.62 14.45 2.39
N PRO A 77 12.54 14.98 1.80
CA PRO A 77 11.46 15.60 2.57
C PRO A 77 10.89 14.65 3.62
N GLU A 78 10.63 15.16 4.82
CA GLU A 78 9.96 14.41 5.89
C GLU A 78 8.48 14.20 5.52
N MET A 79 8.05 12.94 5.40
CA MET A 79 6.67 12.60 5.07
C MET A 79 5.81 12.47 6.33
N PHE A 80 6.40 12.03 7.44
CA PHE A 80 5.72 11.78 8.71
C PHE A 80 6.37 12.58 9.82
N PRO A 81 5.66 13.54 10.43
CA PRO A 81 6.23 14.38 11.48
C PRO A 81 6.63 13.56 12.71
N SER A 82 7.71 13.99 13.37
CA SER A 82 8.26 13.33 14.57
C SER A 82 7.77 13.98 15.88
N ALA A 83 7.30 15.23 15.86
CA ALA A 83 6.78 15.90 17.04
C ALA A 83 5.50 15.21 17.56
N PRO A 84 5.29 15.08 18.89
CA PRO A 84 4.25 14.22 19.46
C PRO A 84 2.84 14.49 18.94
N LEU A 85 2.37 15.73 18.93
CA LEU A 85 1.01 16.04 18.50
C LEU A 85 0.82 15.88 16.98
N PRO A 86 1.68 16.44 16.10
CA PRO A 86 1.56 16.22 14.68
C PRO A 86 1.69 14.73 14.29
N ALA A 87 2.57 13.98 14.94
CA ALA A 87 2.69 12.53 14.73
C ALA A 87 1.39 11.79 15.10
N SER A 88 0.79 12.13 16.24
CA SER A 88 -0.47 11.54 16.70
C SER A 88 -1.64 11.87 15.76
N LEU A 89 -1.73 13.10 15.26
CA LEU A 89 -2.73 13.48 14.28
C LEU A 89 -2.56 12.74 12.95
N THR A 90 -1.33 12.55 12.52
CA THR A 90 -1.03 11.75 11.32
C THR A 90 -1.50 10.30 11.51
N GLU A 91 -1.16 9.67 12.63
CA GLU A 91 -1.62 8.31 12.95
C GLU A 91 -3.15 8.22 13.04
N GLN A 92 -3.80 9.20 13.64
CA GLN A 92 -5.26 9.27 13.71
C GLN A 92 -5.90 9.21 12.32
N TRP A 93 -5.44 10.01 11.39
CA TRP A 93 -6.01 10.07 10.05
C TRP A 93 -5.64 8.86 9.19
N VAL A 94 -4.43 8.34 9.32
CA VAL A 94 -4.02 7.09 8.64
C VAL A 94 -4.87 5.92 9.14
N SER A 95 -5.01 5.77 10.46
CA SER A 95 -5.82 4.70 11.05
C SER A 95 -7.29 4.83 10.64
N PHE A 96 -7.87 6.02 10.72
CA PHE A 96 -9.26 6.26 10.31
C PHE A 96 -9.47 5.95 8.82
N THR A 97 -8.55 6.37 7.96
CA THR A 97 -8.63 6.08 6.53
C THR A 97 -8.54 4.58 6.25
N ASN A 98 -7.62 3.88 6.88
CA ASN A 98 -7.39 2.46 6.63
C ASN A 98 -8.49 1.56 7.19
N THR A 99 -9.14 1.96 8.29
CA THR A 99 -10.14 1.12 8.95
C THR A 99 -11.58 1.49 8.59
N VAL A 100 -11.88 2.77 8.41
CA VAL A 100 -13.25 3.26 8.17
C VAL A 100 -13.45 3.63 6.70
N VAL A 101 -12.63 4.54 6.18
CA VAL A 101 -12.83 5.08 4.82
C VAL A 101 -12.61 4.01 3.76
N ASP A 102 -11.50 3.29 3.80
CA ASP A 102 -11.20 2.22 2.86
C ASP A 102 -12.24 1.09 2.95
N HIS A 103 -12.57 0.66 4.16
CA HIS A 103 -13.57 -0.39 4.36
C HIS A 103 -14.94 0.00 3.79
N THR A 104 -15.41 1.21 4.07
CA THR A 104 -16.74 1.67 3.66
C THR A 104 -16.80 1.94 2.16
N PHE A 105 -15.89 2.77 1.63
CA PHE A 105 -15.99 3.25 0.26
C PHE A 105 -15.35 2.32 -0.77
N ILE A 106 -14.26 1.64 -0.43
CA ILE A 106 -13.54 0.78 -1.38
C ILE A 106 -13.99 -0.68 -1.24
N ARG A 107 -13.90 -1.27 -0.04
CA ARG A 107 -14.14 -2.69 0.16
C ARG A 107 -15.63 -3.05 0.08
N THR A 108 -16.49 -2.21 0.60
CA THR A 108 -17.94 -2.46 0.55
C THR A 108 -18.56 -1.84 -0.68
N TYR A 109 -18.58 -0.51 -0.78
CA TYR A 109 -19.32 0.17 -1.82
C TYR A 109 -18.76 -0.06 -3.23
N LEU A 110 -17.48 0.23 -3.46
CA LEU A 110 -16.91 0.15 -4.81
C LEU A 110 -16.88 -1.28 -5.35
N TYR A 111 -16.50 -2.24 -4.52
CA TYR A 111 -16.45 -3.65 -4.96
C TYR A 111 -17.83 -4.22 -5.27
N GLU A 112 -18.83 -3.91 -4.46
CA GLU A 112 -20.23 -4.31 -4.75
C GLU A 112 -20.74 -3.64 -6.02
N TYR A 113 -20.46 -2.35 -6.20
CA TYR A 113 -20.85 -1.63 -7.42
C TYR A 113 -20.19 -2.23 -8.68
N LEU A 114 -18.93 -2.57 -8.62
CA LEU A 114 -18.22 -3.20 -9.74
C LEU A 114 -18.71 -4.62 -10.02
N ALA A 115 -19.02 -5.40 -8.99
CA ALA A 115 -19.62 -6.73 -9.13
C ALA A 115 -20.98 -6.65 -9.80
N ALA A 116 -21.86 -5.77 -9.34
CA ALA A 116 -23.18 -5.56 -9.94
C ALA A 116 -23.12 -5.13 -11.42
N ARG A 117 -22.13 -4.32 -11.79
CA ARG A 117 -21.92 -3.94 -13.21
C ARG A 117 -21.39 -5.09 -14.05
N ARG A 118 -20.57 -5.96 -13.50
CA ARG A 118 -20.08 -7.17 -14.18
C ARG A 118 -21.26 -8.11 -14.49
N ASP A 119 -22.13 -8.35 -13.52
CA ASP A 119 -23.30 -9.22 -13.69
C ASP A 119 -24.26 -8.70 -14.75
N LYS A 120 -24.54 -7.40 -14.78
CA LYS A 120 -25.35 -6.77 -15.84
C LYS A 120 -24.72 -6.93 -17.22
N ARG A 121 -23.41 -6.80 -17.37
CA ARG A 121 -22.72 -7.01 -18.65
C ARG A 121 -22.81 -8.47 -19.12
N ASN A 122 -22.68 -9.42 -18.20
CA ASN A 122 -22.82 -10.84 -18.50
C ASN A 122 -24.24 -11.20 -18.95
N GLN A 123 -25.28 -10.58 -18.38
CA GLN A 123 -26.66 -10.77 -18.79
C GLN A 123 -26.97 -10.22 -20.20
N ILE A 124 -26.25 -9.16 -20.63
CA ILE A 124 -26.43 -8.59 -21.99
C ILE A 124 -25.65 -9.41 -23.03
N ALA A 125 -24.60 -10.11 -22.64
CA ALA A 125 -23.78 -10.94 -23.54
C ALA A 125 -24.32 -12.37 -23.74
N MET A 126 -25.37 -12.76 -23.03
CA MET A 126 -26.11 -14.02 -23.20
C MET A 126 -27.36 -13.82 -24.08
#